data_e7cdf56f125d5a4f3089ab56e4ddb6eb
#
_entry.id   e7cdf56f125d5a4f3089ab56e4ddb6eb
#
_cell.length_a   1.000
_cell.length_b   1.000
_cell.length_c   1.000
_cell.angle_alpha   90.00
_cell.angle_beta   90.00
_cell.angle_gamma   90.00
#
_symmetry.space_group_name_H-M   'P 1'
#
loop_
_entity.id
_entity.type
_entity.pdbx_description
1 polymer ?
#
loop_
_entity_poly.entity_id
_entity_poly.type
_entity_poly.pdbx_seq_one_letter_code
_entity_poly.pdbx_strand_id
1 'polypeptide(L)'
;AVNEDIRRRFREFMEAGEFCEGHLFAYIGAVAAYTHGEEWLEQVLGYVQANIDFTENYLKEHVPGIGMIRPQASYLVFLDCRALGLPQEKLARLFAEKAHLALNDGTMFGKPGEGFMRLNVGCPRSVLQKALEQLSAAVKEEMAKG
;
A
#
# COMPACT_ATOMS: atom_id res chain seq x y z
N ALA A 1 9.40 17.71 -16.68
CA ALA A 1 10.07 18.80 -15.95
C ALA A 1 9.79 20.14 -16.65
N VAL A 2 9.45 21.17 -15.86
CA VAL A 2 9.21 22.53 -16.39
C VAL A 2 10.53 23.16 -16.86
N ASN A 3 11.64 22.90 -16.18
CA ASN A 3 12.95 23.40 -16.54
C ASN A 3 13.46 22.72 -17.82
N GLU A 4 13.77 23.54 -18.84
CA GLU A 4 14.16 23.08 -20.17
C GLU A 4 15.52 22.38 -20.17
N ASP A 5 16.50 22.88 -19.41
CA ASP A 5 17.83 22.28 -19.32
C ASP A 5 17.78 20.88 -18.66
N ILE A 6 16.99 20.72 -17.60
CA ILE A 6 16.76 19.41 -16.97
C ILE A 6 16.12 18.44 -17.95
N ARG A 7 15.09 18.90 -18.74
CA ARG A 7 14.46 18.05 -19.75
C ARG A 7 15.45 17.61 -20.82
N ARG A 8 16.27 18.54 -21.32
CA ARG A 8 17.27 18.25 -22.36
C ARG A 8 18.28 17.23 -21.87
N ARG A 9 18.89 17.45 -20.70
CA ARG A 9 19.87 16.53 -20.09
C ARG A 9 19.27 15.14 -19.79
N PHE A 10 18.04 15.09 -19.35
CA PHE A 10 17.34 13.82 -19.12
C PHE A 10 17.15 13.06 -20.44
N ARG A 11 16.71 13.73 -21.50
CA ARG A 11 16.56 13.10 -22.83
C ARG A 11 17.89 12.60 -23.38
N GLU A 12 18.92 13.43 -23.36
CA GLU A 12 20.28 13.04 -23.78
C GLU A 12 20.77 11.79 -23.03
N PHE A 13 20.49 11.70 -21.72
CA PHE A 13 20.84 10.53 -20.92
C PHE A 13 20.04 9.28 -21.33
N MET A 14 18.73 9.42 -21.54
CA MET A 14 17.87 8.32 -21.97
C MET A 14 18.27 7.80 -23.36
N GLU A 15 18.52 8.70 -24.31
CA GLU A 15 18.96 8.36 -25.66
C GLU A 15 20.32 7.67 -25.68
N ALA A 16 21.29 8.18 -24.91
CA ALA A 16 22.62 7.58 -24.80
C ALA A 16 22.60 6.17 -24.19
N GLY A 17 21.63 5.88 -23.33
CA GLY A 17 21.43 4.57 -22.72
C GLY A 17 20.51 3.64 -23.50
N GLU A 18 19.98 4.06 -24.65
CA GLU A 18 18.97 3.32 -25.44
C GLU A 18 17.75 2.88 -24.59
N PHE A 19 17.36 3.70 -23.59
CA PHE A 19 16.21 3.41 -22.75
C PHE A 19 14.91 3.53 -23.53
N CYS A 20 14.11 2.46 -23.49
CA CYS A 20 12.83 2.41 -24.19
C CYS A 20 11.83 3.43 -23.61
N GLU A 21 11.23 4.25 -24.45
CA GLU A 21 10.22 5.25 -24.05
C GLU A 21 8.84 4.66 -23.75
N GLY A 22 8.69 3.35 -23.79
CA GLY A 22 7.43 2.63 -23.63
C GLY A 22 6.97 1.96 -24.94
N HIS A 23 5.83 1.32 -24.89
CA HIS A 23 5.26 0.64 -26.05
C HIS A 23 3.94 1.28 -26.49
N LEU A 24 3.52 1.01 -27.74
CA LEU A 24 2.35 1.63 -28.36
C LEU A 24 1.08 1.58 -27.51
N PHE A 25 0.79 0.45 -26.87
CA PHE A 25 -0.40 0.31 -26.03
C PHE A 25 -0.35 1.16 -24.75
N ALA A 26 0.84 1.49 -24.25
CA ALA A 26 0.97 2.40 -23.11
C ALA A 26 0.49 3.81 -23.47
N TYR A 27 0.84 4.29 -24.65
CA TYR A 27 0.39 5.61 -25.14
C TYR A 27 -1.11 5.63 -25.44
N ILE A 28 -1.61 4.62 -26.14
CA ILE A 28 -3.05 4.49 -26.45
C ILE A 28 -3.86 4.38 -25.15
N GLY A 29 -3.41 3.56 -24.21
CA GLY A 29 -4.05 3.40 -22.92
C GLY A 29 -4.06 4.69 -22.07
N ALA A 30 -2.95 5.43 -22.07
CA ALA A 30 -2.88 6.71 -21.37
C ALA A 30 -3.86 7.74 -21.98
N VAL A 31 -3.87 7.88 -23.32
CA VAL A 31 -4.82 8.76 -23.99
C VAL A 31 -6.26 8.38 -23.67
N ALA A 32 -6.63 7.10 -23.78
CA ALA A 32 -7.96 6.63 -23.48
C ALA A 32 -8.36 6.90 -22.00
N ALA A 33 -7.47 6.62 -21.05
CA ALA A 33 -7.71 6.85 -19.63
C ALA A 33 -7.94 8.34 -19.31
N TYR A 34 -7.08 9.23 -19.83
CA TYR A 34 -7.22 10.67 -19.60
C TYR A 34 -8.39 11.31 -20.36
N THR A 35 -8.84 10.71 -21.46
CA THR A 35 -9.97 11.26 -22.24
C THR A 35 -11.32 10.77 -21.74
N HIS A 36 -11.41 9.53 -21.26
CA HIS A 36 -12.69 8.86 -20.98
C HIS A 36 -12.79 8.24 -19.58
N GLY A 37 -11.72 8.32 -18.76
CA GLY A 37 -11.65 7.60 -17.49
C GLY A 37 -12.15 8.37 -16.27
N GLU A 38 -12.64 9.60 -16.39
CA GLU A 38 -12.98 10.47 -15.27
C GLU A 38 -14.03 9.85 -14.35
N GLU A 39 -15.17 9.42 -14.92
CA GLU A 39 -16.25 8.80 -14.14
C GLU A 39 -15.80 7.54 -13.39
N TRP A 40 -15.02 6.70 -14.05
CA TRP A 40 -14.44 5.51 -13.42
C TRP A 40 -13.49 5.87 -12.28
N LEU A 41 -12.65 6.90 -12.48
CA LEU A 41 -11.70 7.37 -11.48
C LEU A 41 -12.43 7.87 -10.22
N GLU A 42 -13.47 8.69 -10.37
CA GLU A 42 -14.26 9.20 -9.25
C GLU A 42 -14.90 8.06 -8.44
N GLN A 43 -15.47 7.06 -9.11
CA GLN A 43 -16.02 5.88 -8.44
C GLN A 43 -14.97 5.09 -7.68
N VAL A 44 -13.79 4.88 -8.28
CA VAL A 44 -12.67 4.17 -7.63
C VAL A 44 -12.13 4.95 -6.44
N LEU A 45 -11.97 6.27 -6.56
CA LEU A 45 -11.53 7.11 -5.44
C LEU A 45 -12.50 7.03 -4.26
N GLY A 46 -13.81 7.09 -4.51
CA GLY A 46 -14.82 6.91 -3.47
C GLY A 46 -14.76 5.52 -2.82
N TYR A 47 -14.57 4.48 -3.62
CA TYR A 47 -14.44 3.12 -3.14
C TYR A 47 -13.19 2.90 -2.27
N VAL A 48 -12.04 3.40 -2.73
CA VAL A 48 -10.77 3.34 -1.99
C VAL A 48 -10.87 4.12 -0.68
N GLN A 49 -11.47 5.31 -0.71
CA GLN A 49 -11.70 6.10 0.50
C GLN A 49 -12.53 5.32 1.53
N ALA A 50 -13.63 4.68 1.09
CA ALA A 50 -14.44 3.84 1.95
C ALA A 50 -13.68 2.62 2.49
N ASN A 51 -12.74 2.04 1.73
CA ASN A 51 -11.87 0.98 2.20
C ASN A 51 -10.86 1.46 3.26
N ILE A 52 -10.32 2.67 3.11
CA ILE A 52 -9.44 3.30 4.11
C ILE A 52 -10.21 3.50 5.43
N ASP A 53 -11.41 4.08 5.36
CA ASP A 53 -12.26 4.32 6.53
C ASP A 53 -12.64 3.00 7.25
N PHE A 54 -13.00 1.99 6.47
CA PHE A 54 -13.28 0.65 6.99
C PHE A 54 -12.07 0.04 7.69
N THR A 55 -10.88 0.13 7.08
CA THR A 55 -9.65 -0.41 7.66
C THR A 55 -9.33 0.27 8.97
N GLU A 56 -9.39 1.60 9.02
CA GLU A 56 -9.11 2.38 10.21
C GLU A 56 -10.04 2.01 11.38
N ASN A 57 -11.35 1.93 11.11
CA ASN A 57 -12.35 1.58 12.12
C ASN A 57 -12.16 0.12 12.59
N TYR A 58 -11.96 -0.80 11.66
CA TYR A 58 -11.75 -2.22 11.99
C TYR A 58 -10.52 -2.43 12.90
N LEU A 59 -9.40 -1.77 12.56
CA LEU A 59 -8.18 -1.87 13.37
C LEU A 59 -8.41 -1.33 14.79
N LYS A 60 -9.05 -0.19 14.93
CA LYS A 60 -9.36 0.42 16.23
C LYS A 60 -10.23 -0.48 17.11
N GLU A 61 -11.22 -1.14 16.51
CA GLU A 61 -12.20 -1.96 17.25
C GLU A 61 -11.73 -3.39 17.53
N HIS A 62 -10.94 -3.97 16.63
CA HIS A 62 -10.71 -5.41 16.63
C HIS A 62 -9.24 -5.85 16.71
N VAL A 63 -8.27 -4.93 16.48
CA VAL A 63 -6.85 -5.28 16.41
C VAL A 63 -6.02 -4.38 17.33
N PRO A 64 -6.04 -4.65 18.65
CA PRO A 64 -5.27 -3.84 19.60
C PRO A 64 -3.77 -3.92 19.28
N GLY A 65 -3.07 -2.79 19.38
CA GLY A 65 -1.63 -2.71 19.11
C GLY A 65 -1.26 -2.44 17.66
N ILE A 66 -2.22 -2.39 16.73
CA ILE A 66 -1.97 -1.96 15.35
C ILE A 66 -2.77 -0.70 15.04
N GLY A 67 -2.05 0.38 14.74
CA GLY A 67 -2.60 1.62 14.20
C GLY A 67 -2.47 1.69 12.68
N MET A 68 -3.00 2.77 12.10
CA MET A 68 -2.87 3.06 10.68
C MET A 68 -2.45 4.51 10.48
N ILE A 69 -1.45 4.73 9.62
CA ILE A 69 -1.17 6.07 9.10
C ILE A 69 -2.12 6.31 7.94
N ARG A 70 -3.06 7.27 8.13
CA ARG A 70 -4.04 7.62 7.10
C ARG A 70 -3.32 8.25 5.90
N PRO A 71 -3.42 7.66 4.69
CA PRO A 71 -2.77 8.20 3.52
C PRO A 71 -3.48 9.47 3.02
N GLN A 72 -2.72 10.42 2.49
CA GLN A 72 -3.24 11.61 1.81
C GLN A 72 -3.50 11.36 0.32
N ALA A 73 -2.95 10.28 -0.22
CA ALA A 73 -3.12 9.87 -1.61
C ALA A 73 -2.87 8.36 -1.73
N SER A 74 -3.28 7.78 -2.87
CA SER A 74 -3.09 6.37 -3.18
C SER A 74 -4.00 5.44 -2.34
N TYR A 75 -3.81 4.15 -2.53
CA TYR A 75 -4.52 3.04 -1.87
C TYR A 75 -3.58 2.18 -1.02
N LEU A 76 -2.42 2.74 -0.66
CA LEU A 76 -1.41 2.06 0.14
C LEU A 76 -1.37 2.71 1.54
N VAL A 77 -1.65 1.91 2.56
CA VAL A 77 -1.64 2.36 3.94
C VAL A 77 -0.50 1.72 4.73
N PHE A 78 0.13 2.47 5.62
CA PHE A 78 1.09 1.92 6.55
C PHE A 78 0.40 1.57 7.86
N LEU A 79 0.56 0.31 8.27
CA LEU A 79 0.13 -0.19 9.57
C LEU A 79 1.25 0.04 10.57
N ASP A 80 0.97 0.78 11.62
CA ASP A 80 1.88 0.99 12.75
C ASP A 80 1.72 -0.15 13.76
N CYS A 81 2.68 -1.06 13.76
CA CYS A 81 2.67 -2.25 14.58
C CYS A 81 3.61 -2.15 15.80
N ARG A 82 4.20 -0.98 16.04
CA ARG A 82 5.23 -0.80 17.08
C ARG A 82 4.71 -1.11 18.49
N ALA A 83 3.43 -0.90 18.74
CA ALA A 83 2.83 -1.20 20.04
C ALA A 83 2.70 -2.72 20.33
N LEU A 84 2.90 -3.59 19.34
CA LEU A 84 3.00 -5.04 19.57
C LEU A 84 4.32 -5.45 20.23
N GLY A 85 5.35 -4.58 20.22
CA GLY A 85 6.66 -4.86 20.82
C GLY A 85 7.44 -5.99 20.14
N LEU A 86 7.06 -6.38 18.91
CA LEU A 86 7.69 -7.48 18.18
C LEU A 86 8.90 -6.99 17.36
N PRO A 87 10.02 -7.72 17.35
CA PRO A 87 11.08 -7.51 16.38
C PRO A 87 10.55 -7.66 14.96
N GLN A 88 11.13 -6.92 13.99
CA GLN A 88 10.65 -6.88 12.60
C GLN A 88 10.51 -8.27 11.96
N GLU A 89 11.46 -9.17 12.19
CA GLU A 89 11.38 -10.56 11.68
C GLU A 89 10.16 -11.31 12.21
N LYS A 90 9.85 -11.18 13.51
CA LYS A 90 8.66 -11.79 14.10
C LYS A 90 7.37 -11.15 13.59
N LEU A 91 7.39 -9.83 13.40
CA LEU A 91 6.28 -9.10 12.81
C LEU A 91 5.99 -9.59 11.38
N ALA A 92 7.01 -9.71 10.54
CA ALA A 92 6.87 -10.24 9.19
C ALA A 92 6.29 -11.67 9.18
N ARG A 93 6.76 -12.54 10.08
CA ARG A 93 6.22 -13.91 10.23
C ARG A 93 4.78 -13.92 10.73
N LEU A 94 4.42 -13.05 11.66
CA LEU A 94 3.03 -12.90 12.12
C LEU A 94 2.09 -12.63 10.95
N PHE A 95 2.46 -11.70 10.07
CA PHE A 95 1.64 -11.39 8.90
C PHE A 95 1.64 -12.53 7.87
N ALA A 96 2.81 -13.05 7.50
CA ALA A 96 2.91 -14.03 6.42
C ALA A 96 2.42 -15.43 6.84
N GLU A 97 2.84 -15.93 7.99
CA GLU A 97 2.61 -17.33 8.39
C GLU A 97 1.32 -17.52 9.19
N LYS A 98 0.95 -16.55 10.05
CA LYS A 98 -0.24 -16.68 10.91
C LYS A 98 -1.46 -15.98 10.32
N ALA A 99 -1.32 -14.74 9.87
CA ALA A 99 -2.41 -14.02 9.24
C ALA A 99 -2.60 -14.40 7.76
N HIS A 100 -1.64 -15.10 7.14
CA HIS A 100 -1.62 -15.43 5.70
C HIS A 100 -1.75 -14.20 4.80
N LEU A 101 -1.06 -13.13 5.18
CA LEU A 101 -1.04 -11.84 4.48
C LEU A 101 0.37 -11.52 4.00
N ALA A 102 0.60 -11.59 2.69
CA ALA A 102 1.86 -11.21 2.06
C ALA A 102 1.92 -9.69 1.86
N LEU A 103 2.26 -8.96 2.91
CA LEU A 103 2.41 -7.51 2.88
C LEU A 103 3.86 -7.09 2.61
N ASN A 104 4.06 -5.84 2.19
CA ASN A 104 5.39 -5.29 2.14
C ASN A 104 5.89 -4.93 3.54
N ASP A 105 7.09 -5.41 3.86
CA ASP A 105 7.81 -5.03 5.06
C ASP A 105 8.21 -3.54 5.01
N GLY A 106 7.96 -2.80 6.08
CA GLY A 106 8.26 -1.37 6.13
C GLY A 106 9.73 -1.05 5.96
N THR A 107 10.64 -1.95 6.36
CA THR A 107 12.09 -1.75 6.21
C THR A 107 12.56 -1.70 4.75
N MET A 108 11.77 -2.21 3.81
CA MET A 108 12.01 -2.04 2.37
C MET A 108 12.05 -0.56 1.95
N PHE A 109 11.45 0.32 2.74
CA PHE A 109 11.39 1.76 2.51
C PHE A 109 12.40 2.56 3.33
N GLY A 110 13.32 1.86 4.00
CA GLY A 110 14.37 2.43 4.82
C GLY A 110 14.21 2.17 6.32
N LYS A 111 15.24 2.51 7.08
CA LYS A 111 15.30 2.29 8.54
C LYS A 111 14.08 2.82 9.34
N PRO A 112 13.48 3.99 9.00
CA PRO A 112 12.29 4.48 9.71
C PRO A 112 11.04 3.59 9.53
N GLY A 113 11.06 2.64 8.59
CA GLY A 113 9.98 1.69 8.36
C GLY A 113 9.97 0.48 9.30
N GLU A 114 10.91 0.39 10.24
CA GLU A 114 10.92 -0.65 11.25
C GLU A 114 9.68 -0.55 12.15
N GLY A 115 9.02 -1.67 12.39
CA GLY A 115 7.74 -1.73 13.12
C GLY A 115 6.50 -1.42 12.26
N PHE A 116 6.68 -1.23 10.94
CA PHE A 116 5.57 -0.98 10.01
C PHE A 116 5.42 -2.08 8.97
N MET A 117 4.16 -2.25 8.52
CA MET A 117 3.80 -3.10 7.37
C MET A 117 2.95 -2.28 6.40
N ARG A 118 3.09 -2.47 5.07
CA ARG A 118 2.31 -1.72 4.08
C ARG A 118 1.21 -2.58 3.49
N LEU A 119 -0.03 -2.22 3.75
CA LEU A 119 -1.24 -2.86 3.23
C LEU A 119 -1.76 -2.14 1.98
N ASN A 120 -2.17 -2.90 0.97
CA ASN A 120 -2.91 -2.42 -0.19
C ASN A 120 -4.42 -2.55 0.07
N VAL A 121 -5.15 -1.44 0.08
CA VAL A 121 -6.62 -1.40 0.27
C VAL A 121 -7.39 -1.19 -1.03
N GLY A 122 -6.70 -1.12 -2.17
CA GLY A 122 -7.29 -1.03 -3.51
C GLY A 122 -7.77 -2.41 -4.02
N CYS A 123 -8.56 -3.10 -3.23
CA CYS A 123 -9.10 -4.42 -3.52
C CYS A 123 -10.60 -4.50 -3.16
N PRO A 124 -11.33 -5.55 -3.59
CA PRO A 124 -12.72 -5.74 -3.18
C PRO A 124 -12.88 -5.76 -1.65
N ARG A 125 -13.94 -5.12 -1.14
CA ARG A 125 -14.23 -5.03 0.30
C ARG A 125 -14.25 -6.39 1.00
N SER A 126 -14.79 -7.42 0.37
CA SER A 126 -14.84 -8.77 0.93
C SER A 126 -13.45 -9.38 1.14
N VAL A 127 -12.50 -9.09 0.24
CA VAL A 127 -11.10 -9.52 0.37
C VAL A 127 -10.42 -8.77 1.52
N LEU A 128 -10.61 -7.45 1.58
CA LEU A 128 -10.07 -6.61 2.65
C LEU A 128 -10.60 -7.02 4.02
N GLN A 129 -11.90 -7.24 4.14
CA GLN A 129 -12.53 -7.68 5.38
C GLN A 129 -11.94 -9.01 5.86
N LYS A 130 -11.87 -10.01 4.97
CA LYS A 130 -11.26 -11.30 5.29
C LYS A 130 -9.80 -11.16 5.75
N ALA A 131 -9.03 -10.30 5.09
CA ALA A 131 -7.64 -10.04 5.47
C ALA A 131 -7.54 -9.45 6.89
N LEU A 132 -8.40 -8.50 7.23
CA LEU A 132 -8.42 -7.88 8.56
C LEU A 132 -8.91 -8.85 9.65
N GLU A 133 -9.86 -9.73 9.33
CA GLU A 133 -10.30 -10.81 10.24
C GLU A 133 -9.15 -11.78 10.54
N GLN A 134 -8.40 -12.21 9.51
CA GLN A 134 -7.22 -13.05 9.68
C GLN A 134 -6.14 -12.36 10.53
N LEU A 135 -5.89 -11.07 10.28
CA LEU A 135 -4.94 -10.28 11.07
C LEU A 135 -5.38 -10.21 12.54
N SER A 136 -6.65 -9.91 12.80
CA SER A 136 -7.22 -9.85 14.15
C SER A 136 -7.02 -11.17 14.91
N ALA A 137 -7.30 -12.30 14.26
CA ALA A 137 -7.12 -13.62 14.88
C ALA A 137 -5.64 -13.88 15.19
N ALA A 138 -4.73 -13.60 14.25
CA ALA A 138 -3.30 -13.81 14.43
C ALA A 138 -2.70 -12.95 15.56
N VAL A 139 -3.10 -11.67 15.63
CA VAL A 139 -2.63 -10.77 16.70
C VAL A 139 -3.14 -11.22 18.08
N LYS A 140 -4.40 -11.60 18.19
CA LYS A 140 -4.97 -12.10 19.46
C LYS A 140 -4.27 -13.37 19.93
N GLU A 141 -3.97 -14.29 19.02
CA GLU A 141 -3.20 -15.51 19.34
C GLU A 141 -1.78 -15.19 19.80
N GLU A 142 -1.11 -14.22 19.16
CA GLU A 142 0.25 -13.84 19.56
C GLU A 142 0.29 -13.16 20.91
N MET A 143 -0.64 -12.25 21.18
CA MET A 143 -0.71 -11.54 22.45
C MET A 143 -1.11 -12.46 23.62
N ALA A 144 -1.82 -13.56 23.37
CA ALA A 144 -2.17 -14.54 24.40
C ALA A 144 -0.98 -15.43 24.83
N LYS A 145 0.15 -15.40 24.12
CA LYS A 145 1.37 -16.20 24.40
C LYS A 145 2.40 -15.45 25.23
N GLY A 146 2.26 -14.16 25.39
CA GLY A 146 3.16 -13.29 26.16
C GLY A 146 2.57 -12.91 27.48
#